data_8f660f5f12090a3bc5e38a5241215f58
#
_entry.id   8f660f5f12090a3bc5e38a5241215f58
#
_cell.length_a   1.000
_cell.length_b   1.000
_cell.length_c   1.000
_cell.angle_alpha   90.00
_cell.angle_beta   90.00
_cell.angle_gamma   90.00
#
_symmetry.space_group_name_H-M   'P 1'
#
loop_
_entity.id
_entity.type
_entity.pdbx_description
1 polymer ?
#
loop_
_entity_poly.entity_id
_entity_poly.type
_entity_poly.pdbx_seq_one_letter_code
_entity_poly.pdbx_strand_id
1 'polypeptide(L)'
;PLLIAGIIQDRVYFEEQVEPHLDDRQIRYIGPVDVPGKNELFANARALLHMNTIPERFGLVLAEANAAGVPVIAMDLGSCREVIEDGRTGFLVNNVNEAVQALQKLPEIDRTACREHVQQRFSIDTMVDAYERVYDKLFDYETKKRS
;
A
#
# COMPACT_ATOMS: atom_id res chain seq x y z
N PRO A 1 -0.21 -11.92 15.12
CA PRO A 1 1.22 -11.65 15.00
C PRO A 1 1.49 -10.54 13.98
N LEU A 2 2.64 -9.86 14.11
CA LEU A 2 3.19 -8.92 13.16
C LEU A 2 4.34 -9.60 12.39
N LEU A 3 4.25 -9.58 11.05
CA LEU A 3 5.32 -10.05 10.19
C LEU A 3 5.97 -8.83 9.52
N ILE A 4 7.28 -8.70 9.68
CA ILE A 4 8.09 -7.65 9.05
C ILE A 4 8.83 -8.28 7.88
N ALA A 5 8.52 -7.86 6.66
CA ALA A 5 9.16 -8.34 5.43
C ALA A 5 9.87 -7.20 4.73
N GLY A 6 11.05 -7.45 4.20
CA GLY A 6 11.80 -6.47 3.41
C GLY A 6 13.31 -6.56 3.62
N ILE A 7 14.03 -5.68 2.95
CA ILE A 7 15.49 -5.57 3.07
C ILE A 7 15.83 -4.63 4.22
N ILE A 8 16.79 -5.01 5.04
CA ILE A 8 17.34 -4.11 6.06
C ILE A 8 18.21 -3.07 5.34
N GLN A 9 17.70 -1.85 5.23
CA GLN A 9 18.43 -0.74 4.60
C GLN A 9 19.40 -0.06 5.57
N ASP A 10 18.98 0.12 6.82
CA ASP A 10 19.79 0.65 7.92
C ASP A 10 19.96 -0.44 8.98
N ARG A 11 21.17 -0.98 9.02
CA ARG A 11 21.48 -2.09 9.91
C ARG A 11 21.54 -1.66 11.38
N VAL A 12 22.06 -0.47 11.64
CA VAL A 12 22.16 0.08 13.01
C VAL A 12 20.77 0.33 13.57
N TYR A 13 19.90 0.96 12.78
CA TYR A 13 18.51 1.16 13.18
C TYR A 13 17.80 -0.18 13.45
N PHE A 14 18.01 -1.18 12.58
CA PHE A 14 17.40 -2.49 12.77
C PHE A 14 17.85 -3.15 14.07
N GLU A 15 19.16 -3.21 14.32
CA GLU A 15 19.74 -3.85 15.51
C GLU A 15 19.35 -3.13 16.81
N GLU A 16 19.22 -1.80 16.79
CA GLU A 16 18.88 -1.03 17.99
C GLU A 16 17.37 -0.87 18.23
N GLN A 17 16.57 -0.76 17.16
CA GLN A 17 15.17 -0.35 17.27
C GLN A 17 14.15 -1.44 16.87
N VAL A 18 14.57 -2.48 16.15
CA VAL A 18 13.65 -3.54 15.67
C VAL A 18 13.98 -4.87 16.34
N GLU A 19 15.21 -5.32 16.23
CA GLU A 19 15.64 -6.64 16.69
C GLU A 19 15.31 -6.93 18.15
N PRO A 20 15.47 -5.98 19.10
CA PRO A 20 15.12 -6.21 20.51
C PRO A 20 13.63 -6.51 20.76
N HIS A 21 12.76 -6.21 19.80
CA HIS A 21 11.31 -6.45 19.88
C HIS A 21 10.87 -7.74 19.19
N LEU A 22 11.77 -8.43 18.49
CA LEU A 22 11.47 -9.71 17.85
C LEU A 22 11.40 -10.83 18.90
N ASP A 23 10.35 -11.62 18.85
CA ASP A 23 10.12 -12.73 19.80
C ASP A 23 9.83 -14.06 19.12
N ASP A 24 9.96 -14.13 17.78
CA ASP A 24 9.69 -15.28 16.92
C ASP A 24 8.27 -15.86 17.00
N ARG A 25 7.38 -15.19 17.73
CA ARG A 25 5.97 -15.59 17.91
C ARG A 25 5.02 -14.51 17.49
N GLN A 26 5.05 -13.36 18.17
CA GLN A 26 4.15 -12.23 17.92
C GLN A 26 4.74 -11.23 16.94
N ILE A 27 6.05 -11.01 16.99
CA ILE A 27 6.76 -10.08 16.11
C ILE A 27 7.94 -10.82 15.49
N ARG A 28 7.88 -10.98 14.16
CA ARG A 28 8.90 -11.73 13.41
C ARG A 28 9.40 -10.93 12.22
N TYR A 29 10.71 -10.89 12.04
CA TYR A 29 11.32 -10.47 10.79
C TYR A 29 11.57 -11.70 9.91
N ILE A 30 11.04 -11.68 8.69
CA ILE A 30 11.09 -12.81 7.76
C ILE A 30 11.98 -12.57 6.55
N GLY A 31 12.68 -11.42 6.52
CA GLY A 31 13.53 -11.06 5.39
C GLY A 31 12.77 -10.61 4.15
N PRO A 32 13.49 -10.41 3.03
CA PRO A 32 12.85 -10.12 1.74
C PRO A 32 12.05 -11.32 1.25
N VAL A 33 10.91 -11.04 0.63
CA VAL A 33 10.01 -12.04 0.05
C VAL A 33 9.89 -11.83 -1.46
N ASP A 34 9.80 -12.91 -2.20
CA ASP A 34 9.49 -12.91 -3.62
C ASP A 34 7.98 -12.73 -3.87
N VAL A 35 7.56 -12.68 -5.15
CA VAL A 35 6.15 -12.48 -5.50
C VAL A 35 5.24 -13.59 -4.96
N PRO A 36 5.57 -14.90 -5.10
CA PRO A 36 4.79 -15.96 -4.48
C PRO A 36 4.66 -15.83 -2.97
N GLY A 37 5.77 -15.59 -2.26
CA GLY A 37 5.77 -15.40 -0.81
C GLY A 37 4.95 -14.19 -0.35
N LYS A 38 5.03 -13.08 -1.09
CA LYS A 38 4.19 -11.90 -0.84
C LYS A 38 2.70 -12.22 -0.99
N ASN A 39 2.33 -12.96 -2.04
CA ASN A 39 0.94 -13.36 -2.26
C ASN A 39 0.42 -14.26 -1.13
N GLU A 40 1.25 -15.18 -0.64
CA GLU A 40 0.92 -16.03 0.51
C GLU A 40 0.72 -15.20 1.78
N LEU A 41 1.59 -14.21 2.02
CA LEU A 41 1.43 -13.29 3.15
C LEU A 41 0.10 -12.54 3.05
N PHE A 42 -0.22 -11.95 1.90
CA PHE A 42 -1.49 -11.23 1.72
C PHE A 42 -2.71 -12.13 1.83
N ALA A 43 -2.65 -13.37 1.36
CA ALA A 43 -3.77 -14.32 1.50
C ALA A 43 -4.15 -14.57 2.97
N ASN A 44 -3.18 -14.46 3.88
CA ASN A 44 -3.36 -14.71 5.31
C ASN A 44 -3.37 -13.43 6.17
N ALA A 45 -3.08 -12.27 5.61
CA ALA A 45 -3.00 -11.02 6.34
C ALA A 45 -4.39 -10.46 6.72
N ARG A 46 -4.47 -9.90 7.91
CA ARG A 46 -5.62 -9.11 8.34
C ARG A 46 -5.57 -7.69 7.77
N ALA A 47 -4.38 -7.11 7.72
CA ALA A 47 -4.09 -5.81 7.13
C ALA A 47 -2.62 -5.71 6.74
N LEU A 48 -2.30 -4.80 5.84
CA LEU A 48 -0.96 -4.28 5.62
C LEU A 48 -0.77 -3.02 6.48
N LEU A 49 0.33 -2.95 7.23
CA LEU A 49 0.75 -1.74 7.94
C LEU A 49 1.85 -1.06 7.13
N HIS A 50 1.61 0.17 6.71
CA HIS A 50 2.54 0.99 5.93
C HIS A 50 2.84 2.28 6.72
N MET A 51 3.71 2.15 7.72
CA MET A 51 4.00 3.18 8.71
C MET A 51 5.25 3.99 8.33
N ASN A 52 5.40 4.34 7.06
CA ASN A 52 6.54 5.10 6.56
C ASN A 52 6.56 6.51 7.14
N THR A 53 7.78 7.00 7.46
CA THR A 53 8.02 8.39 7.88
C THR A 53 8.40 9.29 6.71
N ILE A 54 8.62 8.72 5.52
CA ILE A 54 8.98 9.41 4.28
C ILE A 54 7.77 9.35 3.34
N PRO A 55 7.42 10.46 2.65
CA PRO A 55 6.32 10.47 1.69
C PRO A 55 6.48 9.38 0.63
N GLU A 56 5.46 8.55 0.47
CA GLU A 56 5.42 7.52 -0.55
C GLU A 56 5.24 8.14 -1.94
N ARG A 57 5.91 7.60 -2.95
CA ARG A 57 5.77 8.10 -4.33
C ARG A 57 4.54 7.55 -5.02
N PHE A 58 4.31 6.25 -4.94
CA PHE A 58 3.09 5.57 -5.41
C PHE A 58 2.63 4.48 -4.43
N GLY A 59 3.56 3.65 -3.93
CA GLY A 59 3.25 2.59 -2.99
C GLY A 59 2.59 1.39 -3.67
N LEU A 60 3.27 0.75 -4.62
CA LEU A 60 2.76 -0.46 -5.29
C LEU A 60 2.24 -1.50 -4.30
N VAL A 61 2.92 -1.67 -3.17
CA VAL A 61 2.53 -2.62 -2.13
C VAL A 61 1.15 -2.34 -1.55
N LEU A 62 0.70 -1.09 -1.53
CA LEU A 62 -0.64 -0.68 -1.06
C LEU A 62 -1.71 -1.18 -2.03
N ALA A 63 -1.48 -0.95 -3.35
CA ALA A 63 -2.37 -1.44 -4.40
C ALA A 63 -2.38 -2.97 -4.44
N GLU A 64 -1.22 -3.62 -4.31
CA GLU A 64 -1.11 -5.08 -4.27
C GLU A 64 -1.85 -5.70 -3.08
N ALA A 65 -1.76 -5.09 -1.90
CA ALA A 65 -2.51 -5.52 -0.73
C ALA A 65 -4.02 -5.40 -0.96
N ASN A 66 -4.50 -4.24 -1.44
CA ASN A 66 -5.91 -4.05 -1.77
C ASN A 66 -6.37 -5.00 -2.89
N ALA A 67 -5.54 -5.29 -3.92
CA ALA A 67 -5.84 -6.27 -4.96
C ALA A 67 -6.04 -7.68 -4.38
N ALA A 68 -5.29 -8.05 -3.35
CA ALA A 68 -5.50 -9.28 -2.61
C ALA A 68 -6.71 -9.22 -1.64
N GLY A 69 -7.40 -8.07 -1.55
CA GLY A 69 -8.47 -7.83 -0.60
C GLY A 69 -7.98 -7.61 0.83
N VAL A 70 -6.77 -7.12 0.99
CA VAL A 70 -6.18 -6.82 2.30
C VAL A 70 -6.29 -5.31 2.54
N PRO A 71 -7.02 -4.88 3.60
CA PRO A 71 -7.09 -3.46 3.97
C PRO A 71 -5.70 -2.95 4.35
N VAL A 72 -5.48 -1.67 4.10
CA VAL A 72 -4.20 -1.02 4.41
C VAL A 72 -4.38 0.01 5.54
N ILE A 73 -3.48 0.02 6.51
CA ILE A 73 -3.32 1.12 7.45
C ILE A 73 -2.02 1.82 7.09
N ALA A 74 -2.08 3.06 6.62
CA ALA A 74 -0.93 3.80 6.13
C ALA A 74 -0.81 5.17 6.78
N MET A 75 0.43 5.63 6.98
CA MET A 75 0.66 7.03 7.27
C MET A 75 0.15 7.89 6.11
N ASP A 76 -0.56 8.96 6.44
CA ASP A 76 -1.14 9.87 5.46
C ASP A 76 -0.06 10.78 4.84
N LEU A 77 0.85 10.16 4.10
CA LEU A 77 2.01 10.80 3.50
C LEU A 77 2.13 10.46 2.02
N GLY A 78 2.42 11.48 1.22
CA GLY A 78 2.65 11.32 -0.23
C GLY A 78 1.41 10.80 -0.95
N SER A 79 1.59 9.76 -1.77
CA SER A 79 0.54 9.16 -2.60
C SER A 79 -0.42 8.22 -1.87
N CYS A 80 -0.26 8.01 -0.56
CA CYS A 80 -1.14 7.10 0.18
C CYS A 80 -2.63 7.46 0.00
N ARG A 81 -2.97 8.75 -0.04
CA ARG A 81 -4.34 9.25 -0.31
C ARG A 81 -4.85 8.96 -1.72
N GLU A 82 -3.95 8.74 -2.66
CA GLU A 82 -4.35 8.42 -4.04
C GLU A 82 -4.69 6.96 -4.19
N VAL A 83 -4.01 6.10 -3.40
CA VAL A 83 -4.15 4.64 -3.48
C VAL A 83 -5.19 4.12 -2.50
N ILE A 84 -5.28 4.69 -1.30
CA ILE A 84 -6.19 4.24 -0.24
C ILE A 84 -7.39 5.17 -0.15
N GLU A 85 -8.58 4.60 -0.21
CA GLU A 85 -9.84 5.28 0.10
C GLU A 85 -10.14 5.09 1.58
N ASP A 86 -9.95 6.17 2.35
CA ASP A 86 -10.06 6.14 3.81
C ASP A 86 -11.44 5.67 4.29
N GLY A 87 -11.46 4.74 5.22
CA GLY A 87 -12.66 4.10 5.74
C GLY A 87 -13.31 3.05 4.81
N ARG A 88 -12.82 2.89 3.57
CA ARG A 88 -13.38 1.93 2.60
C ARG A 88 -12.39 0.83 2.20
N THR A 89 -11.14 1.18 1.88
CA THR A 89 -10.12 0.21 1.49
C THR A 89 -8.97 0.12 2.49
N GLY A 90 -9.05 0.91 3.55
CA GLY A 90 -8.08 0.99 4.61
C GLY A 90 -8.27 2.24 5.45
N PHE A 91 -7.27 2.61 6.19
CA PHE A 91 -7.28 3.80 7.04
C PHE A 91 -6.01 4.62 6.83
N LEU A 92 -6.16 5.93 6.67
CA LEU A 92 -5.08 6.90 6.65
C LEU A 92 -4.91 7.48 8.06
N VAL A 93 -3.69 7.41 8.58
CA VAL A 93 -3.40 7.79 9.96
C VAL A 93 -2.23 8.76 10.03
N ASN A 94 -2.17 9.57 11.09
CA ASN A 94 -1.12 10.56 11.28
C ASN A 94 -0.08 10.14 12.34
N ASN A 95 -0.37 9.10 13.10
CA ASN A 95 0.49 8.62 14.18
C ASN A 95 0.15 7.17 14.57
N VAL A 96 1.00 6.59 15.40
CA VAL A 96 0.87 5.20 15.86
C VAL A 96 -0.42 4.98 16.67
N ASN A 97 -0.86 5.95 17.47
CA ASN A 97 -2.08 5.79 18.26
C ASN A 97 -3.32 5.66 17.37
N GLU A 98 -3.39 6.45 16.30
CA GLU A 98 -4.45 6.33 15.30
C GLU A 98 -4.38 4.98 14.57
N ALA A 99 -3.17 4.49 14.25
CA ALA A 99 -2.99 3.18 13.64
C ALA A 99 -3.51 2.05 14.54
N VAL A 100 -3.25 2.12 15.84
CA VAL A 100 -3.78 1.16 16.83
C VAL A 100 -5.32 1.21 16.88
N GLN A 101 -5.92 2.39 16.81
CA GLN A 101 -7.38 2.53 16.72
C GLN A 101 -7.93 1.97 15.41
N ALA A 102 -7.25 2.22 14.30
CA ALA A 102 -7.62 1.70 12.98
C ALA A 102 -7.61 0.15 12.95
N LEU A 103 -6.68 -0.49 13.66
CA LEU A 103 -6.65 -1.96 13.78
C LEU A 103 -7.95 -2.53 14.38
N GLN A 104 -8.61 -1.79 15.27
CA GLN A 104 -9.88 -2.21 15.88
C GLN A 104 -11.06 -2.09 14.91
N LYS A 105 -10.95 -1.17 13.94
CA LYS A 105 -11.97 -0.91 12.91
C LYS A 105 -11.82 -1.77 11.65
N LEU A 106 -10.78 -2.58 11.53
CA LEU A 106 -10.58 -3.45 10.37
C LEU A 106 -11.78 -4.33 10.01
N PRO A 107 -12.59 -4.85 10.97
CA PRO A 107 -13.78 -5.61 10.62
C PRO A 107 -14.85 -4.81 9.86
N GLU A 108 -14.79 -3.48 9.86
CA GLU A 108 -15.72 -2.61 9.14
C GLU A 108 -15.37 -2.53 7.63
N ILE A 109 -14.15 -2.91 7.23
CA ILE A 109 -13.70 -2.85 5.84
C ILE A 109 -14.16 -4.09 5.08
N ASP A 110 -14.88 -3.86 4.00
CA ASP A 110 -15.20 -4.92 3.04
C ASP A 110 -13.98 -5.24 2.14
N ARG A 111 -13.48 -6.45 2.27
CA ARG A 111 -12.35 -6.93 1.48
C ARG A 111 -12.64 -7.01 -0.02
N THR A 112 -13.90 -7.14 -0.39
CA THR A 112 -14.34 -7.10 -1.80
C THR A 112 -14.20 -5.69 -2.34
N ALA A 113 -14.59 -4.68 -1.58
CA ALA A 113 -14.42 -3.27 -1.96
C ALA A 113 -12.94 -2.89 -2.18
N CYS A 114 -12.01 -3.49 -1.42
CA CYS A 114 -10.58 -3.31 -1.66
C CYS A 114 -10.18 -3.77 -3.08
N ARG A 115 -10.63 -4.97 -3.49
CA ARG A 115 -10.32 -5.53 -4.83
C ARG A 115 -10.94 -4.70 -5.95
N GLU A 116 -12.21 -4.36 -5.81
CA GLU A 116 -12.95 -3.57 -6.79
C GLU A 116 -12.30 -2.19 -7.00
N HIS A 117 -11.87 -1.55 -5.92
CA HIS A 117 -11.18 -0.26 -5.98
C HIS A 117 -9.92 -0.33 -6.84
N VAL A 118 -9.07 -1.34 -6.63
CA VAL A 118 -7.85 -1.52 -7.43
C VAL A 118 -8.18 -1.87 -8.87
N GLN A 119 -9.14 -2.75 -9.10
CA GLN A 119 -9.54 -3.14 -10.45
C GLN A 119 -10.04 -1.94 -11.27
N GLN A 120 -10.80 -1.04 -10.66
CA GLN A 120 -11.37 0.13 -11.31
C GLN A 120 -10.36 1.25 -11.53
N ARG A 121 -9.39 1.43 -10.64
CA ARG A 121 -8.51 2.59 -10.66
C ARG A 121 -7.07 2.31 -11.06
N PHE A 122 -6.58 1.11 -10.81
CA PHE A 122 -5.16 0.76 -10.94
C PHE A 122 -4.92 -0.49 -11.80
N SER A 123 -5.92 -0.92 -12.58
CA SER A 123 -5.71 -1.99 -13.56
C SER A 123 -4.81 -1.51 -14.71
N ILE A 124 -4.20 -2.46 -15.41
CA ILE A 124 -3.38 -2.17 -16.60
C ILE A 124 -4.21 -1.42 -17.64
N ASP A 125 -5.45 -1.86 -17.89
CA ASP A 125 -6.35 -1.23 -18.87
C ASP A 125 -6.63 0.24 -18.49
N THR A 126 -6.96 0.50 -17.22
CA THR A 126 -7.19 1.87 -16.72
C THR A 126 -5.95 2.74 -16.89
N MET A 127 -4.77 2.19 -16.65
CA MET A 127 -3.50 2.89 -16.84
C MET A 127 -3.27 3.21 -18.32
N VAL A 128 -3.43 2.23 -19.21
CA VAL A 128 -3.25 2.40 -20.66
C VAL A 128 -4.19 3.47 -21.19
N ASP A 129 -5.49 3.36 -20.89
CA ASP A 129 -6.49 4.36 -21.29
C ASP A 129 -6.15 5.79 -20.79
N ALA A 130 -5.55 5.89 -19.59
CA ALA A 130 -5.15 7.19 -19.07
C ALA A 130 -3.96 7.76 -19.85
N TYR A 131 -2.98 6.95 -20.22
CA TYR A 131 -1.85 7.38 -21.06
C TYR A 131 -2.31 7.75 -22.47
N GLU A 132 -3.17 6.96 -23.11
CA GLU A 132 -3.72 7.27 -24.45
C GLU A 132 -4.41 8.62 -24.45
N ARG A 133 -5.27 8.90 -23.45
CA ARG A 133 -5.91 10.22 -23.31
C ARG A 133 -4.92 11.39 -23.17
N VAL A 134 -3.77 11.17 -22.56
CA VAL A 134 -2.72 12.19 -22.46
C VAL A 134 -2.07 12.41 -23.82
N TYR A 135 -1.77 11.34 -24.56
CA TYR A 135 -1.20 11.45 -25.90
C TYR A 135 -2.15 12.15 -26.86
N ASP A 136 -3.45 11.82 -26.87
CA ASP A 136 -4.44 12.46 -27.71
C ASP A 136 -4.50 13.99 -27.44
N LYS A 137 -4.50 14.38 -26.17
CA LYS A 137 -4.47 15.81 -25.80
C LYS A 137 -3.21 16.51 -26.29
N LEU A 138 -2.06 15.85 -26.26
CA LEU A 138 -0.82 16.42 -26.75
C LEU A 138 -0.82 16.58 -28.28
N PHE A 139 -1.32 15.60 -29.01
CA PHE A 139 -1.49 15.66 -30.45
C PHE A 139 -2.44 16.79 -30.88
N ASP A 140 -3.56 16.92 -30.21
CA ASP A 140 -4.53 18.00 -30.46
C ASP A 140 -3.93 19.38 -30.18
N TYR A 141 -3.15 19.51 -29.11
CA TYR A 141 -2.46 20.77 -28.77
C TYR A 141 -1.44 21.16 -29.84
N GLU A 142 -0.60 20.23 -30.26
CA GLU A 142 0.41 20.47 -31.32
C GLU A 142 -0.22 20.79 -32.68
N THR A 143 -1.32 20.15 -33.02
CA THR A 143 -2.05 20.39 -34.27
C THR A 143 -2.64 21.81 -34.30
N LYS A 144 -3.24 22.25 -33.19
CA LYS A 144 -3.79 23.61 -33.05
C LYS A 144 -2.72 24.71 -33.08
N LYS A 145 -1.51 24.40 -32.64
CA LYS A 145 -0.40 25.37 -32.63
C LYS A 145 0.23 25.58 -34.01
N ARG A 146 0.03 24.62 -34.91
CA ARG A 146 0.57 24.67 -36.29
C ARG A 146 -0.43 25.25 -37.32
N SER A 147 -1.67 25.46 -36.91
CA SER A 147 -2.74 26.11 -37.69
C SER A 147 -2.79 27.62 -37.41
#